data_38ad0e26534d1de4210d15890cff8965
#
_entry.id   38ad0e26534d1de4210d15890cff8965
#
_cell.length_a   1.000
_cell.length_b   1.000
_cell.length_c   1.000
_cell.angle_alpha   90.00
_cell.angle_beta   90.00
_cell.angle_gamma   90.00
#
_symmetry.space_group_name_H-M   'P 1'
#
loop_
_entity.id
_entity.type
_entity.pdbx_description
1 polymer ?
#
loop_
_entity_poly.entity_id
_entity_poly.type
_entity_poly.pdbx_seq_one_letter_code
_entity_poly.pdbx_strand_id
1 'polypeptide(L)'
;MNIPILYSFRRCPYAMRARMALQLANVQCELREVELKNKPEEMLQASPKGTVPILVLEEVILDESNDIIQWVISNNPNILMHLDDEQAQQTSKLLVLFDTEFKYHLDRYKYHQRYGSNATDHKEQCDEILYLLDEEISEDGWIFSDEISLLDISILPFIRQFKIADESYFFSQNYQKVINLLKRFESSDLFESIMHKYEAWEPNQAEKTIFPE
;
A
#
# COMPACT_ATOMS: atom_id res chain seq x y z
N MET A 1 -4.95 -22.71 16.63
CA MET A 1 -4.30 -21.38 16.55
C MET A 1 -5.38 -20.36 16.24
N ASN A 2 -5.38 -19.25 16.94
CA ASN A 2 -6.27 -18.15 16.58
C ASN A 2 -5.76 -17.53 15.28
N ILE A 3 -6.68 -17.22 14.35
CA ILE A 3 -6.30 -16.49 13.13
C ILE A 3 -5.84 -15.07 13.51
N PRO A 4 -4.85 -14.49 12.83
CA PRO A 4 -4.43 -13.11 13.03
C PRO A 4 -5.61 -12.12 12.88
N ILE A 5 -5.50 -10.92 13.48
CA ILE A 5 -6.47 -9.85 13.30
C ILE A 5 -5.80 -8.71 12.54
N LEU A 6 -6.41 -8.28 11.43
CA LEU A 6 -5.95 -7.14 10.64
C LEU A 6 -6.90 -5.96 10.79
N TYR A 7 -6.48 -4.91 11.49
CA TYR A 7 -7.15 -3.61 11.42
C TYR A 7 -6.70 -2.87 10.16
N SER A 8 -7.65 -2.47 9.35
CA SER A 8 -7.39 -1.94 8.02
C SER A 8 -8.39 -0.85 7.64
N PHE A 9 -7.96 0.02 6.75
CA PHE A 9 -8.85 0.94 6.05
C PHE A 9 -8.57 0.82 4.55
N ARG A 10 -9.55 0.37 3.79
CA ARG A 10 -9.45 0.02 2.37
C ARG A 10 -8.69 1.05 1.50
N ARG A 11 -8.90 2.34 1.76
CA ARG A 11 -8.31 3.42 0.96
C ARG A 11 -6.96 3.91 1.46
N CYS A 12 -6.46 3.39 2.57
CA CYS A 12 -5.14 3.74 3.10
C CYS A 12 -4.05 3.03 2.30
N PRO A 13 -3.07 3.74 1.72
CA PRO A 13 -2.01 3.11 0.92
C PRO A 13 -1.15 2.13 1.74
N TYR A 14 -0.89 2.42 3.00
CA TYR A 14 -0.17 1.51 3.89
C TYR A 14 -0.98 0.24 4.20
N ALA A 15 -2.30 0.36 4.41
CA ALA A 15 -3.16 -0.81 4.61
C ALA A 15 -3.28 -1.65 3.32
N MET A 16 -3.25 -1.01 2.14
CA MET A 16 -3.20 -1.72 0.86
C MET A 16 -1.94 -2.58 0.73
N ARG A 17 -0.75 -2.08 1.13
CA ARG A 17 0.49 -2.84 1.17
C ARG A 17 0.35 -4.14 1.96
N ALA A 18 -0.17 -4.04 3.19
CA ALA A 18 -0.38 -5.20 4.06
C ALA A 18 -1.39 -6.19 3.45
N ARG A 19 -2.51 -5.69 2.92
CA ARG A 19 -3.50 -6.55 2.24
C ARG A 19 -2.90 -7.28 1.04
N MET A 20 -2.10 -6.61 0.21
CA MET A 20 -1.45 -7.26 -0.94
C MET A 20 -0.54 -8.39 -0.50
N ALA A 21 0.31 -8.16 0.50
CA ALA A 21 1.20 -9.21 1.00
C ALA A 21 0.41 -10.42 1.55
N LEU A 22 -0.60 -10.18 2.38
CA LEU A 22 -1.45 -11.23 2.94
C LEU A 22 -2.22 -11.98 1.85
N GLN A 23 -2.75 -11.28 0.85
CA GLN A 23 -3.46 -11.87 -0.29
C GLN A 23 -2.55 -12.76 -1.13
N LEU A 24 -1.36 -12.28 -1.49
CA LEU A 24 -0.40 -13.04 -2.30
C LEU A 24 0.09 -14.30 -1.58
N ALA A 25 0.23 -14.25 -0.26
CA ALA A 25 0.63 -15.38 0.56
C ALA A 25 -0.55 -16.29 0.96
N ASN A 26 -1.77 -15.91 0.64
CA ASN A 26 -2.99 -16.57 1.12
C ASN A 26 -3.01 -16.75 2.66
N VAL A 27 -2.49 -15.75 3.40
CA VAL A 27 -2.49 -15.76 4.87
C VAL A 27 -3.79 -15.18 5.38
N GLN A 28 -4.67 -16.06 5.84
CA GLN A 28 -5.98 -15.66 6.35
C GLN A 28 -5.89 -14.92 7.68
N CYS A 29 -6.67 -13.86 7.80
CA CYS A 29 -6.86 -13.08 9.02
C CYS A 29 -8.32 -12.66 9.20
N GLU A 30 -8.70 -12.33 10.43
CA GLU A 30 -9.93 -11.60 10.72
C GLU A 30 -9.73 -10.15 10.32
N LEU A 31 -10.38 -9.73 9.23
CA LEU A 31 -10.32 -8.35 8.77
C LEU A 31 -11.26 -7.48 9.60
N ARG A 32 -10.73 -6.43 10.18
CA ARG A 32 -11.47 -5.37 10.86
C ARG A 32 -11.33 -4.07 10.09
N GLU A 33 -12.26 -3.85 9.15
CA GLU A 33 -12.32 -2.57 8.41
C GLU A 33 -12.74 -1.46 9.37
N VAL A 34 -11.94 -0.40 9.47
CA VAL A 34 -12.16 0.67 10.46
C VAL A 34 -12.58 1.99 9.83
N GLU A 35 -13.41 2.73 10.56
CA GLU A 35 -13.66 4.13 10.28
C GLU A 35 -12.63 5.00 11.01
N LEU A 36 -11.73 5.67 10.26
CA LEU A 36 -10.65 6.48 10.86
C LEU A 36 -11.13 7.63 11.75
N LYS A 37 -12.40 8.04 11.61
CA LYS A 37 -13.03 9.07 12.46
C LYS A 37 -13.60 8.50 13.76
N ASN A 38 -13.87 7.19 13.78
CA ASN A 38 -14.44 6.47 14.92
C ASN A 38 -13.65 5.18 15.12
N LYS A 39 -12.42 5.29 15.64
CA LYS A 39 -11.52 4.15 15.83
C LYS A 39 -11.99 3.29 16.99
N PRO A 40 -12.09 1.95 16.80
CA PRO A 40 -12.43 1.04 17.89
C PRO A 40 -11.41 1.10 19.03
N GLU A 41 -11.87 0.93 20.26
CA GLU A 41 -11.01 0.92 21.45
C GLU A 41 -9.99 -0.21 21.38
N GLU A 42 -10.40 -1.38 20.91
CA GLU A 42 -9.55 -2.56 20.73
C GLU A 42 -8.38 -2.29 19.77
N MET A 43 -8.61 -1.49 18.72
CA MET A 43 -7.55 -1.04 17.82
C MET A 43 -6.54 -0.15 18.54
N LEU A 44 -7.03 0.80 19.38
CA LEU A 44 -6.16 1.72 20.12
C LEU A 44 -5.40 1.02 21.24
N GLN A 45 -5.97 -0.05 21.82
CA GLN A 45 -5.28 -0.91 22.77
C GLN A 45 -4.18 -1.74 22.09
N ALA A 46 -4.42 -2.20 20.86
CA ALA A 46 -3.43 -2.93 20.08
C ALA A 46 -2.26 -2.02 19.66
N SER A 47 -2.53 -0.81 19.17
CA SER A 47 -1.50 0.20 18.86
C SER A 47 -1.97 1.62 19.22
N PRO A 48 -1.33 2.26 20.21
CA PRO A 48 -1.62 3.63 20.59
C PRO A 48 -1.36 4.67 19.49
N LYS A 49 -0.60 4.32 18.42
CA LYS A 49 -0.44 5.18 17.23
C LYS A 49 -1.79 5.51 16.58
N GLY A 50 -2.76 4.59 16.68
CA GLY A 50 -4.09 4.75 16.10
C GLY A 50 -4.06 4.89 14.56
N THR A 51 -3.08 4.30 13.90
CA THR A 51 -2.92 4.23 12.44
C THR A 51 -3.23 2.82 11.94
N VAL A 52 -3.46 2.68 10.64
CA VAL A 52 -3.62 1.38 9.98
C VAL A 52 -2.54 1.24 8.90
N PRO A 53 -2.07 -0.01 8.63
CA PRO A 53 -2.55 -1.29 9.16
C PRO A 53 -2.03 -1.61 10.55
N ILE A 54 -2.73 -2.52 11.27
CA ILE A 54 -2.21 -3.21 12.46
C ILE A 54 -2.52 -4.70 12.28
N LEU A 55 -1.50 -5.54 12.33
CA LEU A 55 -1.65 -7.00 12.35
C LEU A 55 -1.35 -7.52 13.75
N VAL A 56 -2.38 -8.07 14.39
CA VAL A 56 -2.29 -8.68 15.72
C VAL A 56 -2.08 -10.18 15.55
N LEU A 57 -0.91 -10.65 15.92
CA LEU A 57 -0.53 -12.05 15.98
C LEU A 57 -0.62 -12.55 17.45
N GLU A 58 -0.41 -13.84 17.67
CA GLU A 58 -0.52 -14.43 19.02
C GLU A 58 0.54 -13.85 19.99
N GLU A 59 1.76 -13.63 19.51
CA GLU A 59 2.90 -13.21 20.35
C GLU A 59 3.38 -11.78 20.08
N VAL A 60 2.97 -11.16 18.94
CA VAL A 60 3.47 -9.86 18.51
C VAL A 60 2.39 -9.05 17.78
N ILE A 61 2.49 -7.74 17.90
CA ILE A 61 1.67 -6.79 17.16
C ILE A 61 2.57 -6.04 16.19
N LEU A 62 2.22 -6.05 14.90
CA LEU A 62 2.90 -5.34 13.84
C LEU A 62 2.04 -4.16 13.40
N ASP A 63 2.49 -2.94 13.62
CA ASP A 63 1.73 -1.72 13.35
C ASP A 63 2.39 -0.81 12.30
N GLU A 64 3.38 -1.36 11.56
CA GLU A 64 3.95 -0.76 10.38
C GLU A 64 3.74 -1.67 9.16
N SER A 65 3.36 -1.09 8.02
CA SER A 65 3.08 -1.88 6.81
C SER A 65 4.28 -2.68 6.33
N ASN A 66 5.50 -2.13 6.46
CA ASN A 66 6.72 -2.81 6.06
C ASN A 66 7.01 -4.00 6.97
N ASP A 67 6.77 -3.90 8.28
CA ASP A 67 6.97 -5.02 9.21
C ASP A 67 6.00 -6.16 8.91
N ILE A 68 4.75 -5.83 8.54
CA ILE A 68 3.76 -6.82 8.11
C ILE A 68 4.22 -7.51 6.83
N ILE A 69 4.68 -6.76 5.82
CA ILE A 69 5.22 -7.33 4.57
C ILE A 69 6.41 -8.26 4.88
N GLN A 70 7.36 -7.81 5.69
CA GLN A 70 8.54 -8.61 6.03
C GLN A 70 8.16 -9.88 6.79
N TRP A 71 7.20 -9.80 7.72
CA TRP A 71 6.68 -10.99 8.41
C TRP A 71 6.05 -11.98 7.42
N VAL A 72 5.24 -11.49 6.48
CA VAL A 72 4.60 -12.35 5.47
C VAL A 72 5.65 -13.02 4.58
N ILE A 73 6.62 -12.26 4.05
CA ILE A 73 7.70 -12.79 3.18
C ILE A 73 8.56 -13.81 3.92
N SER A 74 8.91 -13.54 5.20
CA SER A 74 9.74 -14.46 6.00
C SER A 74 9.08 -15.82 6.21
N ASN A 75 7.74 -15.87 6.23
CA ASN A 75 6.98 -17.11 6.36
C ASN A 75 6.59 -17.71 4.99
N ASN A 76 6.70 -16.94 3.90
CA ASN A 76 6.30 -17.32 2.55
C ASN A 76 7.30 -16.76 1.51
N PRO A 77 8.52 -17.30 1.40
CA PRO A 77 9.61 -16.65 0.67
C PRO A 77 9.44 -16.58 -0.86
N ASN A 78 8.48 -17.32 -1.43
CA ASN A 78 8.30 -17.42 -2.88
C ASN A 78 7.04 -16.68 -3.40
N ILE A 79 6.48 -15.74 -2.62
CA ILE A 79 5.26 -15.01 -3.03
C ILE A 79 5.53 -13.79 -3.91
N LEU A 80 6.75 -13.33 -3.94
CA LEU A 80 7.22 -12.19 -4.72
C LEU A 80 8.43 -12.60 -5.55
N MET A 81 8.65 -11.89 -6.65
CA MET A 81 9.86 -12.01 -7.44
C MET A 81 11.12 -12.01 -6.57
N HIS A 82 12.03 -12.92 -6.84
CA HIS A 82 13.35 -12.90 -6.21
C HIS A 82 14.21 -11.81 -6.85
N LEU A 83 14.68 -10.87 -6.04
CA LEU A 83 15.50 -9.75 -6.53
C LEU A 83 16.98 -10.13 -6.52
N ASP A 84 17.71 -9.76 -7.56
CA ASP A 84 19.16 -9.74 -7.52
C ASP A 84 19.71 -8.57 -6.68
N ASP A 85 21.02 -8.48 -6.50
CA ASP A 85 21.64 -7.48 -5.63
C ASP A 85 21.38 -6.03 -6.11
N GLU A 86 21.35 -5.79 -7.42
CA GLU A 86 21.08 -4.48 -8.02
C GLU A 86 19.63 -4.08 -7.81
N GLN A 87 18.69 -4.96 -8.13
CA GLN A 87 17.26 -4.78 -7.92
C GLN A 87 16.91 -4.58 -6.42
N ALA A 88 17.56 -5.32 -5.52
CA ALA A 88 17.38 -5.17 -4.09
C ALA A 88 17.86 -3.80 -3.59
N GLN A 89 19.02 -3.33 -4.09
CA GLN A 89 19.52 -1.99 -3.76
C GLN A 89 18.60 -0.90 -4.30
N GLN A 90 18.14 -1.03 -5.54
CA GLN A 90 17.20 -0.10 -6.16
C GLN A 90 15.87 -0.07 -5.42
N THR A 91 15.33 -1.25 -5.08
CA THR A 91 14.12 -1.36 -4.24
C THR A 91 14.28 -0.59 -2.94
N SER A 92 15.38 -0.79 -2.22
CA SER A 92 15.63 -0.10 -0.95
C SER A 92 15.67 1.43 -1.11
N LYS A 93 16.30 1.94 -2.16
CA LYS A 93 16.35 3.39 -2.45
C LYS A 93 14.97 3.96 -2.76
N LEU A 94 14.22 3.29 -3.63
CA LEU A 94 12.88 3.75 -4.03
C LEU A 94 11.86 3.64 -2.90
N LEU A 95 11.94 2.62 -2.05
CA LEU A 95 11.10 2.53 -0.86
C LEU A 95 11.30 3.72 0.08
N VAL A 96 12.56 4.07 0.37
CA VAL A 96 12.87 5.24 1.20
C VAL A 96 12.34 6.52 0.54
N LEU A 97 12.56 6.70 -0.75
CA LEU A 97 12.10 7.87 -1.51
C LEU A 97 10.56 8.01 -1.46
N PHE A 98 9.84 6.91 -1.66
CA PHE A 98 8.37 6.92 -1.62
C PHE A 98 7.80 7.10 -0.22
N ASP A 99 8.41 6.51 0.81
CA ASP A 99 7.93 6.63 2.18
C ASP A 99 8.27 7.99 2.82
N THR A 100 9.25 8.70 2.29
CA THR A 100 9.66 10.03 2.79
C THR A 100 9.22 11.14 1.85
N GLU A 101 9.96 11.39 0.77
CA GLU A 101 9.78 12.55 -0.10
C GLU A 101 8.47 12.50 -0.89
N PHE A 102 8.20 11.39 -1.60
CA PHE A 102 6.97 11.26 -2.36
C PHE A 102 5.73 11.42 -1.45
N LYS A 103 5.73 10.72 -0.32
CA LYS A 103 4.62 10.81 0.65
C LYS A 103 4.48 12.22 1.23
N TYR A 104 5.58 12.89 1.54
CA TYR A 104 5.58 14.27 2.03
C TYR A 104 4.93 15.23 1.03
N HIS A 105 5.31 15.12 -0.24
CA HIS A 105 4.79 15.98 -1.31
C HIS A 105 3.35 15.61 -1.67
N LEU A 106 3.02 14.34 -1.74
CA LEU A 106 1.67 13.85 -1.99
C LEU A 106 0.64 14.38 -0.97
N ASP A 107 0.99 14.35 0.32
CA ASP A 107 0.09 14.86 1.36
C ASP A 107 -0.14 16.37 1.22
N ARG A 108 0.91 17.14 0.93
CA ARG A 108 0.83 18.59 0.78
C ARG A 108 0.16 19.00 -0.51
N TYR A 109 0.24 18.21 -1.54
CA TYR A 109 -0.55 18.37 -2.75
C TYR A 109 -2.04 18.11 -2.47
N LYS A 110 -2.39 16.94 -1.94
CA LYS A 110 -3.79 16.54 -1.69
C LYS A 110 -4.50 17.39 -0.64
N TYR A 111 -3.78 17.79 0.39
CA TYR A 111 -4.32 18.48 1.54
C TYR A 111 -3.68 19.88 1.72
N HIS A 112 -3.35 20.54 0.61
CA HIS A 112 -2.64 21.83 0.58
C HIS A 112 -3.26 22.88 1.52
N GLN A 113 -4.59 22.93 1.61
CA GLN A 113 -5.28 23.85 2.53
C GLN A 113 -4.94 23.57 4.01
N ARG A 114 -4.82 22.30 4.39
CA ARG A 114 -4.47 21.90 5.75
C ARG A 114 -3.03 22.25 6.10
N TYR A 115 -2.13 22.18 5.12
CA TYR A 115 -0.69 22.45 5.31
C TYR A 115 -0.31 23.89 5.01
N GLY A 116 -1.20 24.70 4.43
CA GLY A 116 -0.87 26.04 3.93
C GLY A 116 0.19 26.01 2.83
N SER A 117 0.26 24.93 2.04
CA SER A 117 1.29 24.68 1.05
C SER A 117 0.84 25.07 -0.36
N ASN A 118 1.81 25.32 -1.25
CA ASN A 118 1.55 25.48 -2.68
C ASN A 118 1.36 24.08 -3.31
N ALA A 119 0.12 23.79 -3.71
CA ALA A 119 -0.21 22.49 -4.31
C ALA A 119 0.59 22.19 -5.59
N THR A 120 0.88 23.22 -6.41
CA THR A 120 1.61 23.06 -7.67
C THR A 120 3.03 22.60 -7.43
N ASP A 121 3.78 23.26 -6.53
CA ASP A 121 5.16 22.91 -6.24
C ASP A 121 5.28 21.45 -5.74
N HIS A 122 4.36 21.04 -4.89
CA HIS A 122 4.35 19.67 -4.36
C HIS A 122 3.93 18.62 -5.40
N LYS A 123 3.05 19.00 -6.33
CA LYS A 123 2.67 18.14 -7.45
C LYS A 123 3.87 17.93 -8.39
N GLU A 124 4.60 18.98 -8.74
CA GLU A 124 5.81 18.93 -9.58
C GLU A 124 6.88 18.03 -8.95
N GLN A 125 7.08 18.10 -7.64
CA GLN A 125 8.02 17.21 -6.95
C GLN A 125 7.60 15.74 -7.00
N CYS A 126 6.29 15.43 -6.93
CA CYS A 126 5.82 14.08 -7.17
C CYS A 126 6.07 13.62 -8.61
N ASP A 127 5.87 14.50 -9.60
CA ASP A 127 6.12 14.18 -11.00
C ASP A 127 7.60 13.88 -11.26
N GLU A 128 8.54 14.67 -10.70
CA GLU A 128 9.97 14.41 -10.81
C GLU A 128 10.33 13.00 -10.34
N ILE A 129 9.76 12.54 -9.22
CA ILE A 129 9.96 11.19 -8.70
C ILE A 129 9.34 10.15 -9.65
N LEU A 130 8.16 10.42 -10.22
CA LEU A 130 7.52 9.50 -11.17
C LEU A 130 8.27 9.43 -12.50
N TYR A 131 8.87 10.52 -12.98
CA TYR A 131 9.75 10.48 -14.16
C TYR A 131 11.00 9.63 -13.92
N LEU A 132 11.63 9.73 -12.74
CA LEU A 132 12.75 8.86 -12.38
C LEU A 132 12.32 7.39 -12.33
N LEU A 133 11.15 7.10 -11.78
CA LEU A 133 10.61 5.74 -11.74
C LEU A 133 10.30 5.22 -13.15
N ASP A 134 9.79 6.07 -14.06
CA ASP A 134 9.44 5.67 -15.43
C ASP A 134 10.62 5.10 -16.21
N GLU A 135 11.82 5.64 -15.97
CA GLU A 135 13.08 5.15 -16.58
C GLU A 135 13.45 3.72 -16.10
N GLU A 136 13.06 3.37 -14.88
CA GLU A 136 13.42 2.11 -14.23
C GLU A 136 12.45 0.95 -14.53
N ILE A 137 11.24 1.25 -15.01
CA ILE A 137 10.22 0.22 -15.28
C ILE A 137 10.56 -0.54 -16.56
N SER A 138 10.53 -1.87 -16.48
CA SER A 138 10.64 -2.75 -17.63
C SER A 138 9.49 -2.54 -18.64
N GLU A 139 9.67 -2.89 -19.89
CA GLU A 139 8.61 -2.72 -20.90
C GLU A 139 7.48 -3.74 -20.74
N ASP A 140 7.79 -4.92 -20.16
CA ASP A 140 6.88 -6.05 -20.09
C ASP A 140 6.52 -6.42 -18.64
N GLY A 141 5.47 -5.86 -18.07
CA GLY A 141 4.92 -6.39 -16.84
C GLY A 141 4.93 -5.46 -15.64
N TRP A 142 5.54 -5.88 -14.53
CA TRP A 142 5.74 -5.12 -13.31
C TRP A 142 7.05 -4.33 -13.38
N ILE A 143 7.51 -3.71 -12.29
CA ILE A 143 8.67 -2.81 -12.36
C ILE A 143 9.91 -3.51 -12.94
N PHE A 144 10.24 -4.72 -12.49
CA PHE A 144 11.46 -5.39 -12.90
C PHE A 144 11.25 -6.51 -13.96
N SER A 145 10.05 -7.12 -14.00
CA SER A 145 9.76 -8.25 -14.89
C SER A 145 8.25 -8.48 -15.03
N ASP A 146 7.85 -9.66 -15.50
CA ASP A 146 6.46 -10.14 -15.52
C ASP A 146 5.97 -10.66 -14.16
N GLU A 147 6.85 -10.82 -13.18
CA GLU A 147 6.51 -11.20 -11.80
C GLU A 147 6.45 -9.97 -10.88
N ILE A 148 5.45 -9.97 -9.98
CA ILE A 148 5.27 -8.89 -9.01
C ILE A 148 6.38 -8.90 -7.96
N SER A 149 6.96 -7.73 -7.67
CA SER A 149 8.06 -7.55 -6.72
C SER A 149 7.63 -6.87 -5.43
N LEU A 150 8.54 -6.84 -4.45
CA LEU A 150 8.39 -6.04 -3.23
C LEU A 150 8.16 -4.56 -3.54
N LEU A 151 8.86 -4.03 -4.55
CA LEU A 151 8.74 -2.63 -4.94
C LEU A 151 7.34 -2.32 -5.46
N ASP A 152 6.76 -3.19 -6.32
CA ASP A 152 5.42 -3.01 -6.86
C ASP A 152 4.36 -2.88 -5.75
N ILE A 153 4.31 -3.85 -4.83
CA ILE A 153 3.31 -3.82 -3.74
C ILE A 153 3.53 -2.65 -2.78
N SER A 154 4.73 -2.10 -2.74
CA SER A 154 5.07 -1.03 -1.81
C SER A 154 4.76 0.36 -2.35
N ILE A 155 4.94 0.64 -3.65
CA ILE A 155 4.80 2.01 -4.17
C ILE A 155 3.50 2.25 -4.94
N LEU A 156 2.92 1.24 -5.59
CA LEU A 156 1.69 1.39 -6.38
C LEU A 156 0.52 2.01 -5.63
N PRO A 157 0.28 1.71 -4.34
CA PRO A 157 -0.75 2.39 -3.57
C PRO A 157 -0.58 3.91 -3.47
N PHE A 158 0.65 4.41 -3.45
CA PHE A 158 0.95 5.84 -3.38
C PHE A 158 0.79 6.52 -4.75
N ILE A 159 1.26 5.88 -5.82
CA ILE A 159 1.05 6.34 -7.20
C ILE A 159 -0.46 6.46 -7.48
N ARG A 160 -1.22 5.45 -7.05
CA ARG A 160 -2.68 5.50 -7.12
C ARG A 160 -3.28 6.69 -6.36
N GLN A 161 -2.77 7.00 -5.17
CA GLN A 161 -3.23 8.16 -4.40
C GLN A 161 -2.93 9.48 -5.10
N PHE A 162 -1.80 9.56 -5.80
CA PHE A 162 -1.44 10.73 -6.61
C PHE A 162 -2.38 10.87 -7.80
N LYS A 163 -2.63 9.78 -8.55
CA LYS A 163 -3.62 9.77 -9.64
C LYS A 163 -5.00 10.25 -9.17
N ILE A 164 -5.50 9.75 -8.04
CA ILE A 164 -6.83 10.11 -7.53
C ILE A 164 -6.94 11.60 -7.15
N ALA A 165 -5.84 12.27 -6.84
CA ALA A 165 -5.85 13.70 -6.52
C ALA A 165 -6.24 14.56 -7.73
N ASP A 166 -5.76 14.19 -8.94
CA ASP A 166 -6.13 14.80 -10.22
C ASP A 166 -5.89 13.78 -11.35
N GLU A 167 -6.92 13.03 -11.68
CA GLU A 167 -6.84 11.95 -12.67
C GLU A 167 -6.55 12.46 -14.08
N SER A 168 -7.16 13.59 -14.48
CA SER A 168 -6.94 14.20 -15.79
C SER A 168 -5.51 14.67 -15.95
N TYR A 169 -4.96 15.27 -14.91
CA TYR A 169 -3.57 15.67 -14.88
C TYR A 169 -2.62 14.47 -14.99
N PHE A 170 -2.81 13.46 -14.16
CA PHE A 170 -1.97 12.25 -14.14
C PHE A 170 -1.87 11.61 -15.54
N PHE A 171 -2.99 11.44 -16.23
CA PHE A 171 -3.01 10.84 -17.57
C PHE A 171 -2.52 11.77 -18.69
N SER A 172 -2.32 13.05 -18.43
CA SER A 172 -1.73 13.99 -19.38
C SER A 172 -0.19 14.03 -19.37
N GLN A 173 0.43 13.32 -18.40
CA GLN A 173 1.88 13.33 -18.23
C GLN A 173 2.60 12.34 -19.18
N ASN A 174 3.92 12.50 -19.32
CA ASN A 174 4.73 11.71 -20.25
C ASN A 174 5.41 10.48 -19.61
N TYR A 175 5.16 10.17 -18.33
CA TYR A 175 5.63 8.93 -17.67
C TYR A 175 4.73 7.75 -18.04
N GLN A 176 4.86 7.30 -19.30
CA GLN A 176 3.91 6.35 -19.89
C GLN A 176 4.02 4.95 -19.27
N LYS A 177 5.22 4.52 -18.84
CA LYS A 177 5.41 3.22 -18.19
C LYS A 177 4.76 3.20 -16.80
N VAL A 178 4.88 4.27 -16.01
CA VAL A 178 4.17 4.43 -14.73
C VAL A 178 2.65 4.37 -14.94
N ILE A 179 2.13 5.07 -15.95
CA ILE A 179 0.70 5.05 -16.27
C ILE A 179 0.23 3.62 -16.62
N ASN A 180 0.99 2.90 -17.45
CA ASN A 180 0.64 1.54 -17.85
C ASN A 180 0.75 0.56 -16.68
N LEU A 181 1.80 0.67 -15.86
CA LEU A 181 1.97 -0.11 -14.64
C LEU A 181 0.80 0.08 -13.67
N LEU A 182 0.38 1.32 -13.44
CA LEU A 182 -0.77 1.60 -12.58
C LEU A 182 -2.07 1.03 -13.15
N LYS A 183 -2.31 1.15 -14.47
CA LYS A 183 -3.48 0.54 -15.12
C LYS A 183 -3.47 -0.97 -14.98
N ARG A 184 -2.32 -1.63 -15.19
CA ARG A 184 -2.15 -3.08 -14.97
C ARG A 184 -2.52 -3.45 -13.54
N PHE A 185 -2.00 -2.73 -12.56
CA PHE A 185 -2.32 -2.96 -11.15
C PHE A 185 -3.82 -2.82 -10.88
N GLU A 186 -4.44 -1.71 -11.30
CA GLU A 186 -5.86 -1.45 -11.03
C GLU A 186 -6.81 -2.41 -11.78
N SER A 187 -6.35 -3.11 -12.82
CA SER A 187 -7.11 -4.14 -13.54
C SER A 187 -6.79 -5.57 -13.09
N SER A 188 -5.92 -5.76 -12.12
CA SER A 188 -5.53 -7.10 -11.64
C SER A 188 -6.52 -7.66 -10.62
N ASP A 189 -6.61 -9.00 -10.57
CA ASP A 189 -7.39 -9.73 -9.54
C ASP A 189 -6.88 -9.39 -8.13
N LEU A 190 -5.57 -9.13 -7.98
CA LEU A 190 -4.98 -8.67 -6.73
C LEU A 190 -5.61 -7.37 -6.26
N PHE A 191 -5.73 -6.40 -7.15
CA PHE A 191 -6.34 -5.12 -6.82
C PHE A 191 -7.83 -5.27 -6.51
N GLU A 192 -8.57 -6.04 -7.29
CA GLU A 192 -9.98 -6.31 -7.05
C GLU A 192 -10.19 -6.90 -5.65
N SER A 193 -9.41 -7.92 -5.29
CA SER A 193 -9.48 -8.58 -3.98
C SER A 193 -9.20 -7.60 -2.82
N ILE A 194 -8.09 -6.86 -2.85
CA ILE A 194 -7.74 -5.94 -1.75
C ILE A 194 -8.65 -4.72 -1.67
N MET A 195 -9.39 -4.40 -2.74
CA MET A 195 -10.31 -3.28 -2.82
C MET A 195 -11.77 -3.68 -2.64
N HIS A 196 -12.05 -4.96 -2.35
CA HIS A 196 -13.38 -5.37 -1.96
C HIS A 196 -13.89 -4.51 -0.79
N LYS A 197 -15.16 -4.08 -0.85
CA LYS A 197 -15.76 -3.21 0.16
C LYS A 197 -16.38 -4.07 1.26
N TYR A 198 -15.75 -4.07 2.42
CA TYR A 198 -16.30 -4.67 3.62
C TYR A 198 -17.05 -3.61 4.44
N GLU A 199 -18.04 -4.05 5.23
CA GLU A 199 -18.69 -3.21 6.22
C GLU A 199 -17.69 -2.85 7.33
N ALA A 200 -17.93 -1.68 7.97
CA ALA A 200 -17.12 -1.28 9.10
C ALA A 200 -17.28 -2.28 10.24
N TRP A 201 -16.14 -2.69 10.81
CA TRP A 201 -16.15 -3.61 11.94
C TRP A 201 -16.73 -2.96 13.20
N GLU A 202 -17.59 -3.69 13.87
CA GLU A 202 -18.18 -3.29 15.16
C GLU A 202 -17.80 -4.30 16.26
N PRO A 203 -17.52 -3.82 17.51
CA PRO A 203 -17.34 -4.69 18.66
C PRO A 203 -18.55 -5.61 18.83
N ASN A 204 -18.31 -6.89 19.13
CA ASN A 204 -19.34 -7.92 19.35
C ASN A 204 -20.17 -8.31 18.12
N GLN A 205 -19.72 -7.99 16.89
CA GLN A 205 -20.37 -8.56 15.71
C GLN A 205 -20.32 -10.11 15.76
N ALA A 206 -21.42 -10.75 15.33
CA ALA A 206 -21.57 -12.20 15.45
C ALA A 206 -20.68 -12.97 14.46
N GLU A 207 -20.41 -12.39 13.29
CA GLU A 207 -19.65 -13.03 12.22
C GLU A 207 -18.31 -12.32 12.01
N LYS A 208 -17.27 -13.13 11.82
CA LYS A 208 -15.93 -12.63 11.47
C LYS A 208 -15.83 -12.44 9.96
N THR A 209 -15.31 -11.32 9.53
CA THR A 209 -14.89 -11.12 8.14
C THR A 209 -13.53 -11.75 7.95
N ILE A 210 -13.42 -12.74 7.09
CA ILE A 210 -12.14 -13.40 6.77
C ILE A 210 -11.54 -12.78 5.51
N PHE A 211 -10.27 -12.51 5.54
CA PHE A 211 -9.48 -12.01 4.41
C PHE A 211 -8.10 -12.68 4.41
N PRO A 212 -7.58 -13.13 3.25
CA PRO A 212 -8.30 -13.36 2.00
C PRO A 212 -9.43 -14.38 2.13
N GLU A 213 -10.42 -14.31 1.23
CA GLU A 213 -11.53 -15.27 1.14
C GLU A 213 -11.08 -16.62 0.56
#